data_94d14f1b9cd4c2aa3769ac719b1db2d8
#
_entry.id   94d14f1b9cd4c2aa3769ac719b1db2d8
#
_cell.length_a   1.000
_cell.length_b   1.000
_cell.length_c   1.000
_cell.angle_alpha   90.00
_cell.angle_beta   90.00
_cell.angle_gamma   90.00
#
_symmetry.space_group_name_H-M   'P 1'
#
loop_
_entity.id
_entity.type
_entity.pdbx_description
1 polymer ?
#
loop_
_entity_poly.entity_id
_entity_poly.type
_entity_poly.pdbx_seq_one_letter_code
_entity_poly.pdbx_strand_id
1 'polypeptide(L)'
;VPIITHCEDTPMIDAELARHRERYGDDIPARLHPDIRSREACIRSTRLALDLARRHGTRLHVLHISTADELELFEAGPLVDPDGKVRKRITAETCIHFLRFAREDYDRLGHKIKCNPAIKEASDRDALRQAIAGDVIDVLATDHAPHTLREKETPYVRAPSGLPLVQFAL
;
A
#
# COMPACT_ATOMS: atom_id res chain seq x y z
N VAL A 1 -16.55 10.56 -13.53
CA VAL A 1 -16.05 9.26 -13.06
C VAL A 1 -14.67 9.51 -12.44
N PRO A 2 -14.35 9.00 -11.24
CA PRO A 2 -13.00 9.04 -10.70
C PRO A 2 -12.10 8.01 -11.40
N ILE A 3 -10.80 8.32 -11.48
CA ILE A 3 -9.76 7.35 -11.79
C ILE A 3 -9.35 6.71 -10.46
N ILE A 4 -9.18 5.40 -10.45
CA ILE A 4 -8.69 4.62 -9.31
C ILE A 4 -7.37 3.99 -9.71
N THR A 5 -6.33 4.12 -8.88
CA THR A 5 -4.99 3.65 -9.25
C THR A 5 -4.23 3.02 -8.09
N HIS A 6 -3.56 1.92 -8.40
CA HIS A 6 -2.45 1.36 -7.63
C HIS A 6 -1.18 2.17 -7.95
N CYS A 7 -0.46 2.61 -6.94
CA CYS A 7 0.71 3.46 -7.10
C CYS A 7 1.99 2.81 -6.57
N GLU A 8 2.71 2.13 -7.47
CA GLU A 8 4.09 1.67 -7.26
C GLU A 8 4.89 1.85 -8.57
N ASP A 9 6.16 2.24 -8.47
CA ASP A 9 7.06 2.41 -9.62
C ASP A 9 7.63 1.06 -10.06
N THR A 10 7.05 0.46 -11.10
CA THR A 10 7.45 -0.87 -11.60
C THR A 10 8.92 -0.95 -11.98
N PRO A 11 9.52 0.01 -12.71
CA PRO A 11 10.95 -0.03 -13.02
C PRO A 11 11.86 -0.10 -11.79
N MET A 12 11.52 0.61 -10.71
CA MET A 12 12.28 0.55 -9.46
C MET A 12 12.15 -0.83 -8.80
N ILE A 13 10.94 -1.37 -8.75
CA ILE A 13 10.66 -2.68 -8.19
C ILE A 13 11.40 -3.79 -8.95
N ASP A 14 11.37 -3.75 -10.28
CA ASP A 14 12.03 -4.75 -11.12
C ASP A 14 13.55 -4.72 -10.94
N ALA A 15 14.14 -3.52 -10.84
CA ALA A 15 15.57 -3.37 -10.59
C ALA A 15 15.97 -3.93 -9.21
N GLU A 16 15.17 -3.66 -8.15
CA GLU A 16 15.43 -4.20 -6.82
C GLU A 16 15.21 -5.71 -6.77
N LEU A 17 14.17 -6.22 -7.43
CA LEU A 17 13.92 -7.65 -7.53
C LEU A 17 15.08 -8.38 -8.22
N ALA A 18 15.60 -7.84 -9.34
CA ALA A 18 16.72 -8.40 -10.04
C ALA A 18 17.96 -8.49 -9.12
N ARG A 19 18.29 -7.41 -8.41
CA ARG A 19 19.41 -7.32 -7.46
C ARG A 19 19.30 -8.35 -6.32
N HIS A 20 18.09 -8.52 -5.79
CA HIS A 20 17.84 -9.52 -4.75
C HIS A 20 17.91 -10.95 -5.29
N ARG A 21 17.44 -11.21 -6.52
CA ARG A 21 17.56 -12.52 -7.16
C ARG A 21 19.01 -12.92 -7.43
N GLU A 22 19.88 -11.99 -7.80
CA GLU A 22 21.31 -12.25 -7.94
C GLU A 22 21.93 -12.77 -6.63
N ARG A 23 21.47 -12.26 -5.49
CA ARG A 23 22.00 -12.61 -4.18
C ARG A 23 21.37 -13.86 -3.56
N TYR A 24 20.07 -14.06 -3.73
CA TYR A 24 19.28 -15.06 -3.00
C TYR A 24 18.61 -16.10 -3.93
N GLY A 25 18.74 -15.98 -5.24
CA GLY A 25 17.96 -16.79 -6.18
C GLY A 25 16.47 -16.51 -6.09
N ASP A 26 15.65 -17.54 -6.23
CA ASP A 26 14.19 -17.42 -6.16
C ASP A 26 13.66 -17.42 -4.71
N ASP A 27 14.50 -17.77 -3.72
CA ASP A 27 14.11 -17.88 -2.31
C ASP A 27 14.58 -16.67 -1.50
N ILE A 28 14.13 -15.49 -1.91
CA ILE A 28 14.42 -14.25 -1.22
C ILE A 28 13.70 -14.25 0.14
N PRO A 29 14.40 -13.93 1.27
CA PRO A 29 13.76 -13.83 2.57
C PRO A 29 12.59 -12.85 2.56
N ALA A 30 11.42 -13.26 3.11
CA ALA A 30 10.19 -12.45 3.10
C ALA A 30 10.37 -11.05 3.70
N ARG A 31 11.23 -10.90 4.72
CA ARG A 31 11.55 -9.62 5.36
C ARG A 31 12.19 -8.57 4.42
N LEU A 32 12.66 -9.01 3.25
CA LEU A 32 13.22 -8.11 2.22
C LEU A 32 12.16 -7.63 1.22
N HIS A 33 10.90 -8.07 1.36
CA HIS A 33 9.81 -7.61 0.50
C HIS A 33 9.64 -6.09 0.50
N PRO A 34 9.68 -5.38 1.66
CA PRO A 34 9.63 -3.91 1.68
C PRO A 34 10.89 -3.21 1.13
N ASP A 35 12.00 -3.89 0.94
CA ASP A 35 13.17 -3.34 0.25
C ASP A 35 12.99 -3.42 -1.27
N ILE A 36 12.38 -4.50 -1.77
CA ILE A 36 12.04 -4.68 -3.19
C ILE A 36 10.91 -3.75 -3.60
N ARG A 37 9.80 -3.74 -2.84
CA ARG A 37 8.66 -2.83 -2.99
C ARG A 37 8.82 -1.68 -2.02
N SER A 38 9.76 -0.82 -2.35
CA SER A 38 10.27 0.20 -1.45
C SER A 38 9.27 1.34 -1.23
N ARG A 39 9.47 2.09 -0.14
CA ARG A 39 8.83 3.36 0.15
C ARG A 39 8.95 4.32 -1.05
N GLU A 40 10.14 4.41 -1.62
CA GLU A 40 10.43 5.31 -2.74
C GLU A 40 9.62 4.96 -3.99
N ALA A 41 9.42 3.68 -4.28
CA ALA A 41 8.56 3.24 -5.38
C ALA A 41 7.11 3.69 -5.20
N CYS A 42 6.57 3.64 -3.98
CA CYS A 42 5.23 4.13 -3.66
C CYS A 42 5.15 5.65 -3.85
N ILE A 43 6.03 6.42 -3.19
CA ILE A 43 6.01 7.89 -3.21
C ILE A 43 6.15 8.44 -4.62
N ARG A 44 7.08 7.90 -5.41
CA ARG A 44 7.32 8.35 -6.78
C ARG A 44 6.08 8.18 -7.67
N SER A 45 5.46 7.03 -7.61
CA SER A 45 4.26 6.74 -8.39
C SER A 45 3.06 7.56 -7.91
N THR A 46 2.86 7.68 -6.60
CA THR A 46 1.79 8.48 -6.00
C THR A 46 1.92 9.96 -6.39
N ARG A 47 3.13 10.54 -6.29
CA ARG A 47 3.38 11.93 -6.73
C ARG A 47 3.02 12.14 -8.19
N LEU A 48 3.45 11.25 -9.08
CA LEU A 48 3.13 11.35 -10.51
C LEU A 48 1.61 11.34 -10.75
N ALA A 49 0.89 10.42 -10.10
CA ALA A 49 -0.57 10.31 -10.23
C ALA A 49 -1.27 11.59 -9.73
N LEU A 50 -0.85 12.12 -8.58
CA LEU A 50 -1.40 13.36 -8.02
C LEU A 50 -1.12 14.58 -8.90
N ASP A 51 0.10 14.70 -9.41
CA ASP A 51 0.49 15.83 -10.28
C ASP A 51 -0.34 15.84 -11.58
N LEU A 52 -0.54 14.67 -12.18
CA LEU A 52 -1.41 14.53 -13.35
C LEU A 52 -2.86 14.86 -13.02
N ALA A 53 -3.39 14.35 -11.89
CA ALA A 53 -4.75 14.63 -11.47
C ALA A 53 -4.99 16.12 -11.20
N ARG A 54 -4.05 16.80 -10.52
CA ARG A 54 -4.10 18.24 -10.25
C ARG A 54 -4.04 19.06 -11.55
N ARG A 55 -3.09 18.73 -12.44
CA ARG A 55 -2.89 19.42 -13.73
C ARG A 55 -4.14 19.36 -14.60
N HIS A 56 -4.83 18.22 -14.63
CA HIS A 56 -5.98 17.98 -15.51
C HIS A 56 -7.33 18.11 -14.80
N GLY A 57 -7.36 18.50 -13.52
CA GLY A 57 -8.57 18.62 -12.74
C GLY A 57 -9.33 17.29 -12.60
N THR A 58 -8.63 16.17 -12.63
CA THR A 58 -9.20 14.82 -12.59
C THR A 58 -9.58 14.44 -11.15
N ARG A 59 -10.68 13.68 -10.99
CA ARG A 59 -10.98 13.02 -9.72
C ARG A 59 -10.14 11.75 -9.65
N LEU A 60 -9.36 11.63 -8.58
CA LEU A 60 -8.43 10.51 -8.36
C LEU A 60 -8.70 9.84 -7.01
N HIS A 61 -8.65 8.53 -6.99
CA HIS A 61 -8.60 7.74 -5.77
C HIS A 61 -7.33 6.88 -5.79
N VAL A 62 -6.46 7.07 -4.78
CA VAL A 62 -5.23 6.29 -4.65
C VAL A 62 -5.47 5.15 -3.68
N LEU A 63 -5.30 3.92 -4.17
CA LEU A 63 -5.51 2.69 -3.41
C LEU A 63 -4.39 2.47 -2.38
N HIS A 64 -4.72 1.82 -1.27
CA HIS A 64 -3.84 1.13 -0.31
C HIS A 64 -2.53 1.87 0.05
N ILE A 65 -2.63 3.13 0.48
CA ILE A 65 -1.50 3.89 1.04
C ILE A 65 -0.83 3.09 2.15
N SER A 66 0.48 2.96 2.09
CA SER A 66 1.27 2.07 2.95
C SER A 66 2.42 2.74 3.69
N THR A 67 2.68 4.04 3.45
CA THR A 67 3.79 4.79 4.05
C THR A 67 3.35 6.10 4.68
N ALA A 68 4.06 6.54 5.73
CA ALA A 68 3.85 7.84 6.35
C ALA A 68 4.14 9.00 5.38
N ASP A 69 5.17 8.85 4.54
CA ASP A 69 5.58 9.91 3.62
C ASP A 69 4.55 10.16 2.51
N GLU A 70 3.77 9.16 2.13
CA GLU A 70 2.67 9.34 1.18
C GLU A 70 1.55 10.20 1.76
N LEU A 71 1.32 10.15 3.09
CA LEU A 71 0.26 10.91 3.75
C LEU A 71 0.42 12.42 3.57
N GLU A 72 1.66 12.92 3.48
CA GLU A 72 1.95 14.34 3.26
C GLU A 72 1.45 14.87 1.91
N LEU A 73 1.12 13.97 0.98
CA LEU A 73 0.66 14.32 -0.35
C LEU A 73 -0.85 14.58 -0.42
N PHE A 74 -1.60 14.23 0.64
CA PHE A 74 -3.06 14.31 0.69
C PHE A 74 -3.54 15.40 1.65
N GLU A 75 -4.71 15.95 1.34
CA GLU A 75 -5.34 16.98 2.15
C GLU A 75 -6.16 16.33 3.29
N ALA A 76 -6.03 16.87 4.50
CA ALA A 76 -6.88 16.51 5.61
C ALA A 76 -8.28 17.15 5.50
N GLY A 77 -9.26 16.56 6.15
CA GLY A 77 -10.62 17.08 6.26
C GLY A 77 -11.68 16.17 5.62
N PRO A 78 -12.97 16.50 5.81
CA PRO A 78 -14.07 15.63 5.42
C PRO A 78 -14.16 15.46 3.89
N LEU A 79 -14.59 14.27 3.46
CA LEU A 79 -14.83 13.93 2.05
C LEU A 79 -15.95 14.79 1.44
N VAL A 80 -16.96 15.11 2.24
CA VAL A 80 -18.12 15.91 1.84
C VAL A 80 -18.35 17.04 2.83
N ASP A 81 -18.84 18.18 2.33
CA ASP A 81 -19.27 19.30 3.15
C ASP A 81 -20.58 18.96 3.90
N PRO A 82 -20.98 19.75 4.91
CA PRO A 82 -22.26 19.58 5.60
C PRO A 82 -23.49 19.59 4.66
N ASP A 83 -23.39 20.26 3.53
CA ASP A 83 -24.41 20.31 2.48
C ASP A 83 -24.40 19.08 1.53
N GLY A 84 -23.56 18.07 1.81
CA GLY A 84 -23.43 16.85 1.00
C GLY A 84 -22.63 17.02 -0.30
N LYS A 85 -21.98 18.15 -0.51
CA LYS A 85 -21.16 18.40 -1.69
C LYS A 85 -19.78 17.78 -1.53
N VAL A 86 -19.32 17.08 -2.55
CA VAL A 86 -17.96 16.47 -2.57
C VAL A 86 -16.90 17.57 -2.49
N ARG A 87 -16.09 17.54 -1.46
CA ARG A 87 -15.03 18.50 -1.17
C ARG A 87 -13.69 18.05 -1.77
N LYS A 88 -13.29 16.81 -1.50
CA LYS A 88 -12.03 16.25 -2.00
C LYS A 88 -12.17 15.70 -3.43
N ARG A 89 -11.34 16.16 -4.33
CA ARG A 89 -11.21 15.59 -5.68
C ARG A 89 -10.20 14.46 -5.77
N ILE A 90 -9.23 14.48 -4.85
CA ILE A 90 -8.21 13.45 -4.68
C ILE A 90 -8.43 12.83 -3.31
N THR A 91 -8.58 11.51 -3.29
CA THR A 91 -8.88 10.73 -2.10
C THR A 91 -7.87 9.60 -1.94
N ALA A 92 -7.66 9.15 -0.71
CA ALA A 92 -6.75 8.07 -0.37
C ALA A 92 -7.45 6.98 0.45
N GLU A 93 -7.07 5.74 0.21
CA GLU A 93 -7.44 4.64 1.08
C GLU A 93 -6.21 3.98 1.70
N THR A 94 -6.38 3.37 2.86
CA THR A 94 -5.44 2.40 3.40
C THR A 94 -6.15 1.08 3.70
N CYS A 95 -5.37 0.02 3.90
CA CYS A 95 -5.92 -1.29 4.15
C CYS A 95 -5.62 -1.77 5.57
N ILE A 96 -6.51 -2.60 6.11
CA ILE A 96 -6.45 -3.09 7.49
C ILE A 96 -5.14 -3.78 7.85
N HIS A 97 -4.47 -4.43 6.89
CA HIS A 97 -3.17 -5.08 7.14
C HIS A 97 -2.05 -4.07 7.41
N PHE A 98 -2.07 -2.88 6.78
CA PHE A 98 -1.11 -1.80 7.09
C PHE A 98 -1.36 -1.17 8.46
N LEU A 99 -2.55 -1.30 9.00
CA LEU A 99 -2.89 -0.86 10.37
C LEU A 99 -2.53 -1.90 11.43
N ARG A 100 -2.26 -3.14 11.03
CA ARG A 100 -2.02 -4.26 11.95
C ARG A 100 -0.55 -4.67 11.98
N PHE A 101 0.04 -4.92 10.83
CA PHE A 101 1.37 -5.49 10.69
C PHE A 101 2.43 -4.41 10.47
N ALA A 102 3.68 -4.77 10.77
CA ALA A 102 4.86 -4.00 10.47
C ALA A 102 5.99 -4.94 9.97
N ARG A 103 7.10 -4.38 9.54
CA ARG A 103 8.21 -5.11 8.91
C ARG A 103 8.70 -6.30 9.74
N GLU A 104 8.77 -6.16 11.04
CA GLU A 104 9.19 -7.23 11.95
C GLU A 104 8.29 -8.46 11.93
N ASP A 105 7.02 -8.32 11.53
CA ASP A 105 6.10 -9.45 11.42
C ASP A 105 6.46 -10.42 10.28
N TYR A 106 7.25 -9.99 9.29
CA TYR A 106 7.75 -10.91 8.25
C TYR A 106 8.64 -12.02 8.81
N ASP A 107 9.36 -11.78 9.90
CA ASP A 107 10.22 -12.81 10.53
C ASP A 107 9.40 -13.97 11.08
N ARG A 108 8.18 -13.72 11.52
CA ARG A 108 7.26 -14.72 12.08
C ARG A 108 6.25 -15.26 11.07
N LEU A 109 5.75 -14.40 10.18
CA LEU A 109 4.65 -14.74 9.28
C LEU A 109 5.10 -15.05 7.83
N GLY A 110 6.33 -14.67 7.46
CA GLY A 110 6.88 -14.94 6.14
C GLY A 110 5.98 -14.40 5.02
N HIS A 111 5.82 -15.18 3.98
CA HIS A 111 4.99 -14.81 2.83
C HIS A 111 3.49 -14.76 3.12
N LYS A 112 3.02 -15.23 4.29
CA LYS A 112 1.59 -15.13 4.66
C LYS A 112 1.10 -13.69 4.66
N ILE A 113 1.98 -12.73 4.97
CA ILE A 113 1.67 -11.28 4.93
C ILE A 113 2.27 -10.56 3.72
N LYS A 114 2.78 -11.28 2.72
CA LYS A 114 3.23 -10.68 1.45
C LYS A 114 2.04 -10.09 0.71
N CYS A 115 2.09 -8.77 0.44
CA CYS A 115 1.08 -7.98 -0.30
C CYS A 115 1.75 -6.84 -1.07
N ASN A 116 1.03 -6.24 -1.98
CA ASN A 116 1.49 -5.12 -2.82
C ASN A 116 0.54 -3.93 -2.67
N PRO A 117 1.05 -2.82 -2.10
CA PRO A 117 2.40 -2.53 -1.62
C PRO A 117 2.83 -3.40 -0.44
N ALA A 118 4.14 -3.49 -0.21
CA ALA A 118 4.67 -4.21 0.94
C ALA A 118 4.30 -3.53 2.27
N ILE A 119 4.12 -4.32 3.32
CA ILE A 119 4.04 -3.81 4.71
C ILE A 119 5.41 -3.21 5.07
N LYS A 120 5.41 -2.00 5.63
CA LYS A 120 6.61 -1.21 5.94
C LYS A 120 6.87 -1.17 7.46
N GLU A 121 7.46 -0.10 7.94
CA GLU A 121 7.92 0.05 9.33
C GLU A 121 6.74 0.25 10.31
N ALA A 122 6.98 0.00 11.61
CA ALA A 122 5.98 0.27 12.66
C ALA A 122 5.57 1.75 12.72
N SER A 123 6.48 2.67 12.40
CA SER A 123 6.18 4.09 12.30
C SER A 123 5.17 4.41 11.19
N ASP A 124 5.19 3.69 10.07
CA ASP A 124 4.19 3.83 9.00
C ASP A 124 2.82 3.39 9.47
N ARG A 125 2.74 2.22 10.10
CA ARG A 125 1.51 1.69 10.71
C ARG A 125 0.87 2.72 11.65
N ASP A 126 1.67 3.29 12.54
CA ASP A 126 1.19 4.21 13.57
C ASP A 126 0.77 5.56 12.94
N ALA A 127 1.48 6.04 11.92
CA ALA A 127 1.09 7.22 11.15
C ALA A 127 -0.23 7.01 10.38
N LEU A 128 -0.41 5.85 9.74
CA LEU A 128 -1.65 5.51 9.03
C LEU A 128 -2.87 5.48 9.96
N ARG A 129 -2.73 4.95 11.19
CA ARG A 129 -3.79 4.98 12.21
C ARG A 129 -4.17 6.42 12.58
N GLN A 130 -3.17 7.30 12.74
CA GLN A 130 -3.42 8.72 13.03
C GLN A 130 -4.06 9.43 11.83
N ALA A 131 -3.68 9.08 10.62
CA ALA A 131 -4.20 9.67 9.39
C ALA A 131 -5.69 9.37 9.16
N ILE A 132 -6.18 8.20 9.61
CA ILE A 132 -7.62 7.90 9.61
C ILE A 132 -8.35 8.83 10.59
N ALA A 133 -7.85 8.97 11.81
CA ALA A 133 -8.45 9.84 12.82
C ALA A 133 -8.38 11.34 12.44
N GLY A 134 -7.42 11.73 11.61
CA GLY A 134 -7.20 13.09 11.12
C GLY A 134 -7.84 13.39 9.76
N ASP A 135 -8.69 12.53 9.23
CA ASP A 135 -9.37 12.67 7.92
C ASP A 135 -8.40 12.90 6.73
N VAL A 136 -7.16 12.40 6.81
CA VAL A 136 -6.22 12.36 5.69
C VAL A 136 -6.52 11.15 4.80
N ILE A 137 -6.79 10.01 5.43
CA ILE A 137 -7.28 8.80 4.76
C ILE A 137 -8.80 8.83 4.72
N ASP A 138 -9.37 8.68 3.54
CA ASP A 138 -10.80 8.80 3.28
C ASP A 138 -11.56 7.47 3.32
N VAL A 139 -10.85 6.36 3.06
CA VAL A 139 -11.44 5.03 2.94
C VAL A 139 -10.58 4.00 3.66
N LEU A 140 -11.23 3.14 4.43
CA LEU A 140 -10.62 1.92 4.96
C LEU A 140 -11.05 0.73 4.11
N ALA A 141 -10.09 0.06 3.49
CA ALA A 141 -10.31 -1.08 2.61
C ALA A 141 -9.67 -2.37 3.13
N THR A 142 -9.94 -3.47 2.45
CA THR A 142 -9.38 -4.78 2.81
C THR A 142 -8.29 -5.24 1.87
N ASP A 143 -8.35 -4.83 0.62
CA ASP A 143 -7.55 -5.42 -0.47
C ASP A 143 -7.59 -6.96 -0.40
N HIS A 144 -8.83 -7.51 -0.25
CA HIS A 144 -9.06 -8.93 -0.04
C HIS A 144 -8.61 -9.76 -1.26
N ALA A 145 -7.47 -10.40 -1.15
CA ALA A 145 -6.90 -11.26 -2.17
C ALA A 145 -6.48 -12.62 -1.54
N PRO A 146 -7.41 -13.57 -1.42
CA PRO A 146 -7.17 -14.83 -0.74
C PRO A 146 -6.30 -15.78 -1.57
N HIS A 147 -5.34 -16.41 -0.89
CA HIS A 147 -4.49 -17.47 -1.42
C HIS A 147 -4.40 -18.59 -0.40
N THR A 148 -4.22 -19.82 -0.87
CA THR A 148 -4.02 -20.98 0.00
C THR A 148 -2.68 -20.90 0.74
N LEU A 149 -2.58 -21.53 1.90
CA LEU A 149 -1.31 -21.63 2.63
C LEU A 149 -0.22 -22.29 1.77
N ARG A 150 -0.57 -23.30 0.99
CA ARG A 150 0.35 -24.00 0.08
C ARG A 150 0.96 -23.05 -0.97
N GLU A 151 0.18 -22.14 -1.53
CA GLU A 151 0.68 -21.13 -2.46
C GLU A 151 1.61 -20.14 -1.76
N LYS A 152 1.24 -19.72 -0.55
CA LYS A 152 2.05 -18.78 0.26
C LYS A 152 3.36 -19.38 0.76
N GLU A 153 3.49 -20.71 0.86
CA GLU A 153 4.68 -21.41 1.32
C GLU A 153 5.67 -21.74 0.19
N THR A 154 5.45 -21.23 -1.00
CA THR A 154 6.40 -21.34 -2.12
C THR A 154 7.53 -20.31 -1.99
N PRO A 155 8.68 -20.48 -2.71
CA PRO A 155 9.74 -19.47 -2.78
C PRO A 155 9.21 -18.09 -3.15
N TYR A 156 9.88 -17.04 -2.69
CA TYR A 156 9.43 -15.64 -2.77
C TYR A 156 8.90 -15.25 -4.16
N VAL A 157 9.61 -15.61 -5.22
CA VAL A 157 9.24 -15.21 -6.59
C VAL A 157 7.92 -15.84 -7.05
N ARG A 158 7.56 -17.01 -6.50
CA ARG A 158 6.32 -17.73 -6.82
C ARG A 158 5.19 -17.48 -5.80
N ALA A 159 5.55 -17.10 -4.57
CA ALA A 159 4.56 -16.82 -3.53
C ALA A 159 3.68 -15.62 -3.95
N PRO A 160 2.35 -15.80 -4.07
CA PRO A 160 1.47 -14.72 -4.47
C PRO A 160 1.37 -13.63 -3.41
N SER A 161 1.13 -12.40 -3.85
CA SER A 161 0.82 -11.26 -2.97
C SER A 161 -0.69 -11.17 -2.73
N GLY A 162 -1.10 -10.93 -1.48
CA GLY A 162 -2.50 -10.79 -1.07
C GLY A 162 -2.80 -11.48 0.27
N LEU A 163 -3.81 -10.96 0.98
CA LEU A 163 -4.26 -11.49 2.27
C LEU A 163 -5.80 -11.69 2.28
N PRO A 164 -6.31 -12.72 2.98
CA PRO A 164 -7.75 -12.98 3.11
C PRO A 164 -8.34 -12.17 4.28
N LEU A 165 -8.66 -10.88 4.07
CA LEU A 165 -8.92 -9.93 5.17
C LEU A 165 -10.36 -9.40 5.25
N VAL A 166 -11.28 -9.81 4.36
CA VAL A 166 -12.64 -9.25 4.32
C VAL A 166 -13.37 -9.32 5.66
N GLN A 167 -13.16 -10.36 6.45
CA GLN A 167 -13.81 -10.55 7.75
C GLN A 167 -13.32 -9.58 8.85
N PHE A 168 -12.25 -8.83 8.60
CA PHE A 168 -11.67 -7.91 9.58
C PHE A 168 -11.95 -6.43 9.26
N ALA A 169 -12.76 -6.15 8.25
CA ALA A 169 -13.06 -4.79 7.83
C ALA A 169 -14.17 -4.10 8.64
N LEU A 170 -14.89 -4.85 9.49
CA LEU A 170 -16.03 -4.38 10.29
C LEU A 170 -15.67 -4.36 11.77
#